data_197ea4186682b29eca0ec837c09014cc
#
_entry.id   197ea4186682b29eca0ec837c09014cc
#
_cell.length_a   1.000
_cell.length_b   1.000
_cell.length_c   1.000
_cell.angle_alpha   90.00
_cell.angle_beta   90.00
_cell.angle_gamma   90.00
#
_symmetry.space_group_name_H-M   'P 1'
#
loop_
_entity.id
_entity.type
_entity.pdbx_description
1 polymer ?
#
loop_
_entity_poly.entity_id
_entity_poly.type
_entity_poly.pdbx_seq_one_letter_code
_entity_poly.pdbx_strand_id
1 'polypeptide(L)'
;MIISGLFHVAIKTNDLEATRAFYCDVLGLADVFRPDFGFPGAWLACPLPGGQAIIHIYAGGPALGADARAPVGSAAIDHLSLACAGYHEFASRFRQSGLAYREFLVPGTSLWQLFVYDPSGVQLELTFEGKAETGPSPDMSPGRAYVAGSGFFDAATYPKLQVGSRA
;
A
#
# COMPACT_ATOMS: atom_id res chain seq x y z
N MET A 1 2.80 -9.23 -30.96
CA MET A 1 2.97 -8.32 -29.82
C MET A 1 2.12 -8.86 -28.68
N ILE A 2 2.66 -9.01 -27.46
CA ILE A 2 1.95 -9.56 -26.30
C ILE A 2 2.31 -8.71 -25.08
N ILE A 3 1.30 -8.27 -24.31
CA ILE A 3 1.49 -7.78 -22.92
C ILE A 3 1.45 -9.02 -22.03
N SER A 4 2.53 -9.31 -21.32
CA SER A 4 2.68 -10.52 -20.48
C SER A 4 2.22 -10.32 -19.03
N GLY A 5 1.99 -9.08 -18.58
CA GLY A 5 1.52 -8.78 -17.24
C GLY A 5 1.88 -7.36 -16.79
N LEU A 6 1.48 -7.03 -15.56
CA LEU A 6 1.92 -5.81 -14.87
C LEU A 6 3.32 -6.03 -14.31
N PHE A 7 4.28 -5.17 -14.66
CA PHE A 7 5.66 -5.30 -14.21
C PHE A 7 5.89 -4.60 -12.87
N HIS A 8 5.54 -3.32 -12.78
CA HIS A 8 5.58 -2.55 -11.53
C HIS A 8 4.63 -1.35 -11.58
N VAL A 9 4.42 -0.73 -10.44
CA VAL A 9 3.79 0.59 -10.30
C VAL A 9 4.82 1.57 -9.76
N ALA A 10 4.91 2.76 -10.36
CA ALA A 10 5.73 3.85 -9.86
C ALA A 10 4.86 4.86 -9.09
N ILE A 11 5.26 5.17 -7.86
CA ILE A 11 4.56 6.05 -6.94
C ILE A 11 5.45 7.27 -6.68
N LYS A 12 4.87 8.46 -6.75
CA LYS A 12 5.52 9.72 -6.40
C LYS A 12 5.24 10.07 -4.95
N THR A 13 6.25 10.59 -4.25
CA THR A 13 6.09 10.98 -2.85
C THR A 13 6.81 12.29 -2.52
N ASN A 14 6.27 13.02 -1.56
CA ASN A 14 6.94 14.15 -0.90
C ASN A 14 7.85 13.69 0.24
N ASP A 15 7.61 12.47 0.78
CA ASP A 15 8.33 11.92 1.92
C ASP A 15 8.74 10.47 1.62
N LEU A 16 9.99 10.30 1.18
CA LEU A 16 10.54 9.00 0.83
C LEU A 16 10.59 8.06 2.03
N GLU A 17 10.98 8.57 3.20
CA GLU A 17 11.16 7.74 4.39
C GLU A 17 9.82 7.25 4.95
N ALA A 18 8.81 8.12 5.05
CA ALA A 18 7.48 7.70 5.45
C ALA A 18 6.86 6.69 4.47
N THR A 19 7.09 6.86 3.17
CA THR A 19 6.60 5.94 2.15
C THR A 19 7.33 4.60 2.23
N ARG A 20 8.65 4.59 2.42
CA ARG A 20 9.41 3.34 2.65
C ARG A 20 8.96 2.63 3.92
N ALA A 21 8.78 3.37 5.03
CA ALA A 21 8.27 2.80 6.27
C ALA A 21 6.91 2.13 6.09
N PHE A 22 6.00 2.75 5.35
CA PHE A 22 4.70 2.15 5.06
C PHE A 22 4.84 0.82 4.28
N TYR A 23 5.55 0.83 3.16
CA TYR A 23 5.65 -0.36 2.34
C TYR A 23 6.54 -1.46 2.95
N CYS A 24 7.61 -1.10 3.66
CA CYS A 24 8.53 -2.08 4.24
C CYS A 24 8.09 -2.55 5.63
N ASP A 25 7.78 -1.63 6.55
CA ASP A 25 7.54 -1.99 7.95
C ASP A 25 6.07 -2.35 8.20
N VAL A 26 5.13 -1.70 7.51
CA VAL A 26 3.69 -2.00 7.64
C VAL A 26 3.28 -3.12 6.69
N LEU A 27 3.60 -3.03 5.40
CA LEU A 27 3.18 -4.04 4.40
C LEU A 27 4.16 -5.21 4.26
N GLY A 28 5.40 -5.08 4.72
CA GLY A 28 6.38 -6.16 4.72
C GLY A 28 7.10 -6.36 3.39
N LEU A 29 7.10 -5.37 2.48
CA LEU A 29 7.93 -5.44 1.28
C LEU A 29 9.42 -5.27 1.65
N ALA A 30 10.29 -5.81 0.82
CA ALA A 30 11.73 -5.70 0.97
C ALA A 30 12.27 -4.55 0.12
N ASP A 31 13.06 -3.66 0.74
CA ASP A 31 13.86 -2.68 0.00
C ASP A 31 15.01 -3.41 -0.72
N VAL A 32 15.10 -3.26 -2.03
CA VAL A 32 16.06 -3.96 -2.87
C VAL A 32 16.94 -2.99 -3.63
N PHE A 33 18.03 -3.51 -4.20
CA PHE A 33 18.95 -2.69 -4.99
C PHE A 33 18.23 -1.91 -6.08
N ARG A 34 18.43 -0.60 -6.08
CA ARG A 34 17.96 0.33 -7.10
C ARG A 34 19.18 0.98 -7.77
N PRO A 35 19.32 0.93 -9.11
CA PRO A 35 20.34 1.70 -9.79
C PRO A 35 20.25 3.19 -9.47
N ASP A 36 21.40 3.89 -9.54
CA ASP A 36 21.40 5.34 -9.39
C ASP A 36 20.83 6.01 -10.65
N PHE A 37 19.69 6.68 -10.49
CA PHE A 37 19.02 7.47 -11.53
C PHE A 37 19.26 8.96 -11.38
N GLY A 38 20.15 9.40 -10.47
CA GLY A 38 20.41 10.81 -10.19
C GLY A 38 19.29 11.51 -9.41
N PHE A 39 18.35 10.76 -8.81
CA PHE A 39 17.30 11.29 -7.95
C PHE A 39 16.91 10.28 -6.85
N PRO A 40 16.39 10.77 -5.70
CA PRO A 40 15.99 9.91 -4.59
C PRO A 40 14.83 8.96 -4.97
N GLY A 41 14.85 7.75 -4.43
CA GLY A 41 13.79 6.77 -4.62
C GLY A 41 14.14 5.42 -4.04
N ALA A 42 13.24 4.45 -4.15
CA ALA A 42 13.43 3.08 -3.71
C ALA A 42 12.75 2.09 -4.65
N TRP A 43 13.25 0.85 -4.67
CA TRP A 43 12.60 -0.29 -5.30
C TRP A 43 12.21 -1.30 -4.24
N LEU A 44 10.94 -1.68 -4.22
CA LEU A 44 10.37 -2.53 -3.18
C LEU A 44 9.80 -3.80 -3.80
N ALA A 45 10.28 -4.95 -3.31
CA ALA A 45 9.95 -6.27 -3.83
C ALA A 45 9.10 -7.07 -2.85
N CYS A 46 8.34 -8.03 -3.36
CA CYS A 46 7.75 -9.07 -2.51
C CYS A 46 8.87 -9.83 -1.79
N PRO A 47 8.73 -10.14 -0.49
CA PRO A 47 9.79 -10.77 0.32
C PRO A 47 9.86 -12.28 0.07
N LEU A 48 9.91 -12.68 -1.20
CA LEU A 48 10.03 -14.06 -1.64
C LEU A 48 11.33 -14.24 -2.42
N PRO A 49 11.96 -15.42 -2.42
CA PRO A 49 13.15 -15.68 -3.23
C PRO A 49 12.90 -15.34 -4.71
N GLY A 50 13.71 -14.43 -5.27
CA GLY A 50 13.54 -13.93 -6.63
C GLY A 50 12.35 -13.00 -6.83
N GLY A 51 11.79 -12.46 -5.75
CA GLY A 51 10.66 -11.53 -5.79
C GLY A 51 10.96 -10.29 -6.63
N GLN A 52 10.04 -9.98 -7.55
CA GLN A 52 10.14 -8.80 -8.40
C GLN A 52 9.91 -7.54 -7.59
N ALA A 53 10.63 -6.46 -7.90
CA ALA A 53 10.34 -5.12 -7.39
C ALA A 53 9.05 -4.61 -8.03
N ILE A 54 7.94 -4.68 -7.30
CA ILE A 54 6.59 -4.34 -7.78
C ILE A 54 6.20 -2.89 -7.52
N ILE A 55 6.85 -2.23 -6.54
CA ILE A 55 6.65 -0.81 -6.24
C ILE A 55 7.98 -0.08 -6.45
N HIS A 56 7.95 0.96 -7.30
CA HIS A 56 9.06 1.89 -7.47
C HIS A 56 8.65 3.24 -6.87
N ILE A 57 9.46 3.79 -5.97
CA ILE A 57 9.20 5.09 -5.35
C ILE A 57 10.09 6.15 -6.00
N TYR A 58 9.48 7.26 -6.39
CA TYR A 58 10.15 8.45 -6.90
C TYR A 58 9.99 9.58 -5.89
N ALA A 59 11.10 10.23 -5.54
CA ALA A 59 11.13 11.41 -4.68
C ALA A 59 12.01 12.51 -5.30
N GLY A 60 12.03 13.69 -4.70
CA GLY A 60 12.77 14.83 -5.25
C GLY A 60 12.21 15.33 -6.58
N GLY A 61 13.03 16.01 -7.38
CA GLY A 61 12.61 16.68 -8.61
C GLY A 61 11.66 15.89 -9.52
N PRO A 62 11.97 14.64 -9.90
CA PRO A 62 11.10 13.83 -10.77
C PRO A 62 9.73 13.47 -10.19
N ALA A 63 9.57 13.56 -8.87
CA ALA A 63 8.29 13.33 -8.22
C ALA A 63 7.41 14.58 -8.19
N LEU A 64 7.99 15.78 -8.28
CA LEU A 64 7.31 17.03 -8.01
C LEU A 64 6.55 17.56 -9.24
N GLY A 65 5.39 18.15 -9.00
CA GLY A 65 4.63 18.93 -9.97
C GLY A 65 5.12 20.38 -10.05
N ALA A 66 4.37 21.20 -10.80
CA ALA A 66 4.70 22.61 -10.99
C ALA A 66 4.64 23.44 -9.69
N ASP A 67 3.90 22.97 -8.69
CA ASP A 67 3.78 23.55 -7.35
C ASP A 67 4.88 23.09 -6.38
N ALA A 68 5.92 22.41 -6.87
CA ALA A 68 6.99 21.81 -6.10
C ALA A 68 6.51 20.75 -5.08
N ARG A 69 5.38 20.09 -5.33
CA ARG A 69 4.84 19.00 -4.52
C ARG A 69 4.57 17.77 -5.36
N ALA A 70 4.73 16.60 -4.78
CA ALA A 70 4.24 15.39 -5.41
C ALA A 70 2.72 15.35 -5.34
N PRO A 71 2.04 14.83 -6.39
CA PRO A 71 0.59 14.69 -6.38
C PRO A 71 0.15 13.75 -5.25
N VAL A 72 -1.07 13.95 -4.78
CA VAL A 72 -1.71 13.12 -3.76
C VAL A 72 -2.81 12.31 -4.41
N GLY A 73 -2.92 11.03 -4.04
CA GLY A 73 -3.92 10.11 -4.59
C GLY A 73 -3.50 9.47 -5.91
N SER A 74 -4.40 8.72 -6.50
CA SER A 74 -4.14 7.89 -7.70
C SER A 74 -4.89 8.37 -8.95
N ALA A 75 -5.53 9.54 -8.90
CA ALA A 75 -6.33 10.14 -9.99
C ALA A 75 -7.42 9.18 -10.50
N ALA A 76 -7.35 8.74 -11.76
CA ALA A 76 -8.34 7.83 -12.36
C ALA A 76 -8.16 6.36 -11.96
N ILE A 77 -7.08 6.00 -11.28
CA ILE A 77 -6.89 4.66 -10.71
C ILE A 77 -7.54 4.65 -9.32
N ASP A 78 -8.56 3.84 -9.12
CA ASP A 78 -9.26 3.75 -7.83
C ASP A 78 -8.33 3.17 -6.75
N HIS A 79 -7.77 1.99 -6.98
CA HIS A 79 -6.84 1.34 -6.05
C HIS A 79 -5.84 0.41 -6.78
N LEU A 80 -4.83 -0.02 -6.05
CA LEU A 80 -3.92 -1.10 -6.44
C LEU A 80 -4.22 -2.31 -5.58
N SER A 81 -4.50 -3.47 -6.18
CA SER A 81 -4.75 -4.70 -5.45
C SER A 81 -3.50 -5.56 -5.34
N LEU A 82 -3.21 -6.02 -4.12
CA LEU A 82 -2.11 -6.91 -3.78
C LEU A 82 -2.66 -8.24 -3.26
N ALA A 83 -2.18 -9.35 -3.80
CA ALA A 83 -2.48 -10.67 -3.27
C ALA A 83 -1.69 -10.91 -1.98
N CYS A 84 -2.37 -11.22 -0.89
CA CYS A 84 -1.80 -11.32 0.44
C CYS A 84 -2.25 -12.59 1.19
N ALA A 85 -1.54 -12.93 2.26
CA ALA A 85 -1.93 -13.91 3.27
C ALA A 85 -1.68 -13.31 4.67
N GLY A 86 -2.49 -13.72 5.68
CA GLY A 86 -2.38 -13.20 7.04
C GLY A 86 -3.27 -11.98 7.28
N TYR A 87 -4.55 -12.07 6.95
CA TYR A 87 -5.53 -10.98 7.09
C TYR A 87 -5.50 -10.29 8.46
N HIS A 88 -5.57 -11.06 9.54
CA HIS A 88 -5.61 -10.51 10.89
C HIS A 88 -4.27 -9.90 11.33
N GLU A 89 -3.16 -10.39 10.79
CA GLU A 89 -1.84 -9.80 11.03
C GLU A 89 -1.75 -8.42 10.40
N PHE A 90 -2.17 -8.24 9.15
CA PHE A 90 -2.24 -6.93 8.50
C PHE A 90 -3.18 -5.98 9.23
N ALA A 91 -4.39 -6.42 9.58
CA ALA A 91 -5.33 -5.59 10.35
C ALA A 91 -4.73 -5.17 11.72
N SER A 92 -3.96 -6.04 12.37
CA SER A 92 -3.25 -5.71 13.61
C SER A 92 -2.15 -4.69 13.39
N ARG A 93 -1.34 -4.84 12.34
CA ARG A 93 -0.28 -3.87 11.97
C ARG A 93 -0.87 -2.49 11.68
N PHE A 94 -1.99 -2.42 10.96
CA PHE A 94 -2.65 -1.14 10.69
C PHE A 94 -3.09 -0.44 11.96
N ARG A 95 -3.70 -1.18 12.91
CA ARG A 95 -4.08 -0.61 14.22
C ARG A 95 -2.86 -0.14 15.02
N GLN A 96 -1.78 -0.94 15.05
CA GLN A 96 -0.54 -0.58 15.76
C GLN A 96 0.14 0.65 15.17
N SER A 97 0.06 0.82 13.85
CA SER A 97 0.59 1.98 13.13
C SER A 97 -0.35 3.19 13.15
N GLY A 98 -1.53 3.10 13.76
CA GLY A 98 -2.53 4.16 13.78
C GLY A 98 -3.18 4.45 12.42
N LEU A 99 -3.09 3.51 11.49
CA LEU A 99 -3.66 3.65 10.14
C LEU A 99 -5.16 3.40 10.14
N ALA A 100 -5.92 4.30 9.52
CA ALA A 100 -7.30 4.04 9.17
C ALA A 100 -7.37 2.98 8.05
N TYR A 101 -8.27 2.01 8.20
CA TYR A 101 -8.52 0.99 7.17
C TYR A 101 -9.99 0.59 7.14
N ARG A 102 -10.40 -0.07 6.06
CA ARG A 102 -11.74 -0.62 5.88
C ARG A 102 -11.64 -2.09 5.53
N GLU A 103 -12.68 -2.82 5.86
CA GLU A 103 -12.80 -4.26 5.67
C GLU A 103 -13.88 -4.56 4.64
N PHE A 104 -13.69 -5.61 3.85
CA PHE A 104 -14.71 -6.03 2.90
C PHE A 104 -14.71 -7.54 2.70
N LEU A 105 -15.91 -8.11 2.67
CA LEU A 105 -16.16 -9.47 2.24
C LEU A 105 -16.82 -9.40 0.86
N VAL A 106 -16.14 -9.90 -0.17
CA VAL A 106 -16.66 -9.83 -1.54
C VAL A 106 -17.88 -10.76 -1.68
N PRO A 107 -19.07 -10.23 -1.98
CA PRO A 107 -20.29 -11.02 -2.02
C PRO A 107 -20.21 -12.20 -3.00
N GLY A 108 -20.64 -13.37 -2.55
CA GLY A 108 -20.67 -14.58 -3.37
C GLY A 108 -19.30 -15.23 -3.62
N THR A 109 -18.27 -14.77 -2.92
CA THR A 109 -16.90 -15.32 -3.02
C THR A 109 -16.34 -15.66 -1.65
N SER A 110 -15.11 -16.22 -1.62
CA SER A 110 -14.32 -16.40 -0.41
C SER A 110 -13.30 -15.27 -0.19
N LEU A 111 -13.32 -14.20 -0.98
CA LEU A 111 -12.31 -13.16 -0.90
C LEU A 111 -12.59 -12.19 0.24
N TRP A 112 -11.60 -12.02 1.11
CA TRP A 112 -11.55 -11.00 2.16
C TRP A 112 -10.61 -9.88 1.72
N GLN A 113 -10.97 -8.64 2.03
CA GLN A 113 -10.19 -7.49 1.60
C GLN A 113 -9.97 -6.50 2.75
N LEU A 114 -8.78 -5.88 2.77
CA LEU A 114 -8.46 -4.72 3.59
C LEU A 114 -8.10 -3.56 2.66
N PHE A 115 -8.72 -2.42 2.88
CA PHE A 115 -8.41 -1.18 2.18
C PHE A 115 -7.66 -0.23 3.11
N VAL A 116 -6.55 0.31 2.65
CA VAL A 116 -5.68 1.24 3.40
C VAL A 116 -5.08 2.25 2.42
N TYR A 117 -4.69 3.40 2.92
CA TYR A 117 -3.96 4.38 2.10
C TYR A 117 -2.48 4.41 2.48
N ASP A 118 -1.63 4.63 1.48
CA ASP A 118 -0.23 4.97 1.70
C ASP A 118 -0.07 6.46 2.08
N PRO A 119 1.13 6.93 2.50
CA PRO A 119 1.36 8.35 2.85
C PRO A 119 1.10 9.35 1.72
N SER A 120 1.10 8.89 0.48
CA SER A 120 0.82 9.71 -0.71
C SER A 120 -0.67 9.72 -1.10
N GLY A 121 -1.53 9.04 -0.34
CA GLY A 121 -2.95 8.92 -0.62
C GLY A 121 -3.30 7.92 -1.72
N VAL A 122 -2.39 7.02 -2.06
CA VAL A 122 -2.68 5.90 -2.96
C VAL A 122 -3.46 4.85 -2.18
N GLN A 123 -4.65 4.51 -2.67
CA GLN A 123 -5.46 3.45 -2.07
C GLN A 123 -4.92 2.08 -2.45
N LEU A 124 -4.71 1.25 -1.47
CA LEU A 124 -4.33 -0.15 -1.62
C LEU A 124 -5.47 -1.05 -1.17
N GLU A 125 -5.72 -2.09 -1.94
CA GLU A 125 -6.54 -3.23 -1.58
C GLU A 125 -5.62 -4.42 -1.32
N LEU A 126 -5.68 -5.00 -0.14
CA LEU A 126 -5.03 -6.25 0.18
C LEU A 126 -6.08 -7.35 0.09
N THR A 127 -5.92 -8.28 -0.85
CA THR A 127 -6.89 -9.35 -1.11
C THR A 127 -6.36 -10.68 -0.61
N PHE A 128 -7.19 -11.38 0.15
CA PHE A 128 -6.89 -12.65 0.82
C PHE A 128 -7.88 -13.73 0.40
N GLU A 129 -7.41 -14.96 0.25
CA GLU A 129 -8.27 -16.13 0.11
C GLU A 129 -8.81 -16.52 1.50
N GLY A 130 -10.01 -16.11 1.83
CA GLY A 130 -10.60 -16.26 3.17
C GLY A 130 -10.71 -17.70 3.65
N LYS A 131 -10.76 -18.70 2.74
CA LYS A 131 -10.73 -20.12 3.11
C LYS A 131 -9.36 -20.56 3.66
N ALA A 132 -8.30 -19.81 3.33
CA ALA A 132 -6.95 -20.06 3.82
C ALA A 132 -6.65 -19.27 5.09
N GLU A 133 -7.50 -18.30 5.43
CA GLU A 133 -7.34 -17.46 6.62
C GLU A 133 -7.97 -18.11 7.86
N THR A 134 -7.44 -17.77 9.03
CA THR A 134 -7.97 -18.21 10.33
C THR A 134 -8.61 -17.05 11.07
N GLY A 135 -9.61 -17.31 11.92
CA GLY A 135 -10.28 -16.30 12.71
C GLY A 135 -11.58 -15.78 12.08
N PRO A 136 -12.17 -14.70 12.61
CA PRO A 136 -13.44 -14.16 12.14
C PRO A 136 -13.32 -13.53 10.76
N SER A 137 -14.43 -13.58 10.00
CA SER A 137 -14.55 -12.89 8.71
C SER A 137 -14.49 -11.36 8.89
N PRO A 138 -14.28 -10.59 7.79
CA PRO A 138 -14.28 -9.12 7.81
C PRO A 138 -15.48 -8.52 8.53
N ASP A 139 -15.23 -7.45 9.30
CA ASP A 139 -16.27 -6.69 9.97
C ASP A 139 -16.98 -5.77 8.98
N MET A 140 -18.20 -6.14 8.61
CA MET A 140 -19.03 -5.40 7.66
C MET A 140 -19.96 -4.37 8.34
N SER A 141 -19.73 -4.05 9.61
CA SER A 141 -20.52 -3.03 10.32
C SER A 141 -20.30 -1.62 9.74
N PRO A 142 -21.28 -0.71 9.94
CA PRO A 142 -21.14 0.69 9.50
C PRO A 142 -19.86 1.34 10.05
N GLY A 143 -19.11 2.03 9.17
CA GLY A 143 -17.84 2.65 9.50
C GLY A 143 -16.62 1.72 9.47
N ARG A 144 -16.83 0.40 9.45
CA ARG A 144 -15.76 -0.60 9.22
C ARG A 144 -15.75 -1.09 7.79
N ALA A 145 -16.93 -1.31 7.22
CA ALA A 145 -17.04 -1.78 5.84
C ALA A 145 -16.50 -0.75 4.85
N TYR A 146 -15.80 -1.25 3.83
CA TYR A 146 -15.45 -0.45 2.65
C TYR A 146 -16.69 -0.17 1.81
N VAL A 147 -16.78 1.05 1.32
CA VAL A 147 -17.83 1.49 0.38
C VAL A 147 -17.16 2.07 -0.85
N ALA A 148 -17.39 1.45 -2.00
CA ALA A 148 -16.79 1.88 -3.27
C ALA A 148 -17.11 3.36 -3.57
N GLY A 149 -16.09 4.11 -3.97
CA GLY A 149 -16.19 5.55 -4.21
C GLY A 149 -16.23 6.43 -2.95
N SER A 150 -16.16 5.84 -1.74
CA SER A 150 -16.10 6.59 -0.48
C SER A 150 -14.69 6.59 0.07
N GLY A 151 -13.95 7.67 -0.22
CA GLY A 151 -12.60 7.86 0.32
C GLY A 151 -12.60 8.10 1.82
N PHE A 152 -11.52 7.67 2.50
CA PHE A 152 -11.32 7.90 3.94
C PHE A 152 -9.87 8.36 4.25
N PHE A 153 -9.13 8.81 3.21
CA PHE A 153 -7.81 9.39 3.37
C PHE A 153 -7.92 10.82 3.90
N ASP A 154 -7.15 11.12 4.92
CA ASP A 154 -6.96 12.47 5.43
C ASP A 154 -5.47 12.72 5.70
N ALA A 155 -4.85 13.54 4.88
CA ALA A 155 -3.44 13.89 4.99
C ALA A 155 -3.10 14.61 6.31
N ALA A 156 -4.07 15.34 6.91
CA ALA A 156 -3.84 16.09 8.14
C ALA A 156 -3.74 15.17 9.38
N THR A 157 -4.46 14.04 9.34
CA THR A 157 -4.49 13.07 10.45
C THR A 157 -3.70 11.80 10.15
N TYR A 158 -3.07 11.70 8.96
CA TYR A 158 -2.27 10.54 8.61
C TYR A 158 -1.09 10.37 9.57
N PRO A 159 -0.84 9.16 10.12
CA PRO A 159 0.20 8.96 11.10
C PRO A 159 1.60 9.22 10.52
N LYS A 160 2.49 9.79 11.33
CA LYS A 160 3.90 9.99 10.96
C LYS A 160 4.63 8.66 11.06
N LEU A 161 4.75 7.98 9.93
CA LEU A 161 5.52 6.75 9.83
C LEU A 161 7.01 7.07 9.72
N GLN A 162 7.83 6.31 10.45
CA GLN A 162 9.28 6.37 10.39
C GLN A 162 9.81 4.97 10.12
N VAL A 163 10.88 4.87 9.35
CA VAL A 163 11.56 3.59 9.14
C VAL A 163 12.01 3.06 10.49
N GLY A 164 11.49 1.90 10.89
CA GLY A 164 11.92 1.22 12.09
C GLY A 164 13.40 0.88 11.97
N SER A 165 14.18 1.19 12.99
CA SER A 165 15.51 0.64 13.12
C SER A 165 15.36 -0.88 13.29
N ARG A 166 15.52 -1.62 12.19
CA ARG A 166 15.67 -3.08 12.29
C ARG A 166 16.93 -3.35 13.11
N ALA A 167 16.72 -3.87 14.34
CA ALA A 167 17.80 -4.38 15.16
C ALA A 167 18.39 -5.65 14.52
#